data_4be0dd9a803b9fd30074a478522e6b13
#
_entry.id   4be0dd9a803b9fd30074a478522e6b13
#
_cell.length_a   1.000
_cell.length_b   1.000
_cell.length_c   1.000
_cell.angle_alpha   90.00
_cell.angle_beta   90.00
_cell.angle_gamma   90.00
#
_symmetry.space_group_name_H-M   'P 1'
#
loop_
_entity.id
_entity.type
_entity.pdbx_description
1 polymer ?
#
loop_
_entity_poly.entity_id
_entity_poly.type
_entity_poly.pdbx_seq_one_letter_code
_entity_poly.pdbx_strand_id
1 'polypeptide(L)'
;MKTAIANKKLETIVSKVEKEGIAYKDLVDDLKELREQALKEQDPLVVKVLRLSYEFLLDRKAFDVQAQYEEDEEGNEYPLEIEDQENFLYLLNLLKNAEHKINREEIKDYRTALKQELY
;
A
#
# COMPACT_ATOMS: atom_id res chain seq x y z
N MET A 1 -4.60 -10.81 -0.14
CA MET A 1 -4.19 -11.60 -1.31
C MET A 1 -4.64 -13.04 -1.10
N LYS A 2 -4.84 -13.77 -2.18
CA LYS A 2 -5.56 -15.05 -2.12
C LYS A 2 -4.69 -16.25 -1.79
N THR A 3 -3.45 -16.29 -2.30
CA THR A 3 -2.60 -17.47 -2.14
C THR A 3 -1.81 -17.44 -0.83
N ALA A 4 -1.47 -18.60 -0.31
CA ALA A 4 -0.65 -18.73 0.88
C ALA A 4 0.76 -18.15 0.66
N ILE A 5 1.32 -18.33 -0.53
CA ILE A 5 2.64 -17.80 -0.89
C ILE A 5 2.63 -16.26 -0.85
N ALA A 6 1.60 -15.65 -1.46
CA ALA A 6 1.48 -14.20 -1.47
C ALA A 6 1.32 -13.63 -0.07
N ASN A 7 0.47 -14.24 0.75
CA ASN A 7 0.23 -13.77 2.12
C ASN A 7 1.47 -13.93 2.99
N LYS A 8 2.23 -14.99 2.80
CA LYS A 8 3.49 -15.19 3.54
C LYS A 8 4.51 -14.12 3.18
N LYS A 9 4.66 -13.80 1.89
CA LYS A 9 5.54 -12.71 1.43
C LYS A 9 5.09 -11.39 2.01
N LEU A 10 3.79 -11.12 2.00
CA LEU A 10 3.21 -9.89 2.55
C LEU A 10 3.50 -9.76 4.04
N GLU A 11 3.30 -10.82 4.82
CA GLU A 11 3.60 -10.82 6.25
C GLU A 11 5.07 -10.57 6.54
N THR A 12 5.97 -11.13 5.72
CA THR A 12 7.39 -10.89 5.84
C THR A 12 7.73 -9.41 5.61
N ILE A 13 7.12 -8.79 4.60
CA ILE A 13 7.30 -7.36 4.32
C ILE A 13 6.79 -6.52 5.50
N VAL A 14 5.60 -6.83 6.00
CA VAL A 14 5.01 -6.13 7.15
C VAL A 14 5.96 -6.20 8.35
N SER A 15 6.49 -7.38 8.67
CA SER A 15 7.43 -7.55 9.79
C SER A 15 8.70 -6.72 9.61
N LYS A 16 9.24 -6.70 8.40
CA LYS A 16 10.45 -5.91 8.11
C LYS A 16 10.20 -4.42 8.22
N VAL A 17 9.06 -3.95 7.72
CA VAL A 17 8.69 -2.52 7.83
C VAL A 17 8.50 -2.15 9.31
N GLU A 18 7.86 -3.00 10.09
CA GLU A 18 7.68 -2.74 11.52
C GLU A 18 9.01 -2.64 12.27
N LYS A 19 10.00 -3.45 11.91
CA LYS A 19 11.30 -3.48 12.58
C LYS A 19 12.28 -2.42 12.06
N GLU A 20 12.32 -2.23 10.76
CA GLU A 20 13.37 -1.45 10.09
C GLU A 20 12.83 -0.18 9.40
N GLY A 21 11.51 -0.03 9.31
CA GLY A 21 10.90 1.11 8.64
C GLY A 21 10.83 0.95 7.13
N ILE A 22 10.32 1.98 6.46
CA ILE A 22 10.14 1.98 5.00
C ILE A 22 11.44 2.17 4.22
N ALA A 23 12.55 2.40 4.91
CA ALA A 23 13.85 2.59 4.30
C ALA A 23 14.69 1.31 4.22
N TYR A 24 14.13 0.14 4.61
CA TYR A 24 14.94 -1.06 4.56
C TYR A 24 15.33 -1.39 3.10
N LYS A 25 16.56 -1.87 2.96
CA LYS A 25 17.25 -1.96 1.68
C LYS A 25 16.48 -2.74 0.61
N ASP A 26 15.87 -3.87 1.01
CA ASP A 26 15.24 -4.78 0.05
C ASP A 26 13.75 -4.52 -0.16
N LEU A 27 13.19 -3.44 0.40
CA LEU A 27 11.75 -3.18 0.34
C LEU A 27 11.22 -3.15 -1.09
N VAL A 28 11.89 -2.41 -1.97
CA VAL A 28 11.44 -2.27 -3.37
C VAL A 28 11.46 -3.63 -4.06
N ASP A 29 12.54 -4.40 -3.88
CA ASP A 29 12.65 -5.74 -4.48
C ASP A 29 11.57 -6.68 -3.93
N ASP A 30 11.32 -6.62 -2.63
CA ASP A 30 10.28 -7.43 -1.98
C ASP A 30 8.89 -7.07 -2.53
N LEU A 31 8.62 -5.78 -2.76
CA LEU A 31 7.35 -5.34 -3.35
C LEU A 31 7.21 -5.81 -4.80
N LYS A 32 8.32 -5.82 -5.56
CA LYS A 32 8.29 -6.34 -6.93
C LYS A 32 7.98 -7.83 -6.96
N GLU A 33 8.52 -8.60 -6.02
CA GLU A 33 8.20 -10.02 -5.89
C GLU A 33 6.74 -10.23 -5.50
N LEU A 34 6.23 -9.41 -4.59
CA LEU A 34 4.81 -9.48 -4.20
C LEU A 34 3.91 -9.15 -5.41
N ARG A 35 4.31 -8.18 -6.22
CA ARG A 35 3.58 -7.84 -7.44
C ARG A 35 3.51 -9.01 -8.41
N GLU A 36 4.58 -9.81 -8.52
CA GLU A 36 4.56 -11.03 -9.33
C GLU A 36 3.48 -12.01 -8.86
N GLN A 37 3.29 -12.12 -7.55
CA GLN A 37 2.23 -12.96 -6.99
C GLN A 37 0.85 -12.38 -7.33
N ALA A 38 0.69 -11.06 -7.27
CA ALA A 38 -0.56 -10.40 -7.63
C ALA A 38 -0.91 -10.62 -9.11
N LEU A 39 0.09 -10.62 -9.99
CA LEU A 39 -0.09 -10.94 -11.40
C LEU A 39 -0.62 -12.36 -11.58
N LYS A 40 -0.05 -13.33 -10.86
CA LYS A 40 -0.51 -14.72 -10.88
C LYS A 40 -1.94 -14.86 -10.36
N GLU A 41 -2.32 -14.04 -9.38
CA GLU A 41 -3.68 -14.02 -8.84
C GLU A 41 -4.67 -13.30 -9.76
N GLN A 42 -4.19 -12.68 -10.83
CA GLN A 42 -5.00 -11.93 -11.78
C GLN A 42 -5.78 -10.80 -11.11
N ASP A 43 -5.11 -10.05 -10.22
CA ASP A 43 -5.70 -8.90 -9.54
C ASP A 43 -5.05 -7.59 -10.02
N PRO A 44 -5.59 -6.96 -11.08
CA PRO A 44 -4.99 -5.76 -11.65
C PRO A 44 -4.91 -4.58 -10.68
N LEU A 45 -5.85 -4.47 -9.76
CA LEU A 45 -5.84 -3.39 -8.78
C LEU A 45 -4.62 -3.50 -7.85
N VAL A 46 -4.40 -4.69 -7.29
CA VAL A 46 -3.25 -4.96 -6.41
C VAL A 46 -1.93 -4.81 -7.18
N VAL A 47 -1.87 -5.34 -8.40
CA VAL A 47 -0.71 -5.19 -9.29
C VAL A 47 -0.36 -3.71 -9.46
N LYS A 48 -1.36 -2.88 -9.75
CA LYS A 48 -1.15 -1.46 -10.00
C LYS A 48 -0.73 -0.71 -8.73
N VAL A 49 -1.41 -0.94 -7.62
CA VAL A 49 -1.08 -0.22 -6.38
C VAL A 49 0.31 -0.59 -5.87
N LEU A 50 0.74 -1.82 -6.03
CA LEU A 50 2.09 -2.22 -5.64
C LEU A 50 3.14 -1.52 -6.50
N ARG A 51 2.94 -1.45 -7.82
CA ARG A 51 3.86 -0.73 -8.70
C ARG A 51 3.94 0.75 -8.35
N LEU A 52 2.79 1.40 -8.20
CA LEU A 52 2.76 2.82 -7.82
C LEU A 52 3.44 3.05 -6.47
N SER A 53 3.27 2.12 -5.53
CA SER A 53 3.89 2.23 -4.20
C SER A 53 5.41 2.19 -4.28
N TYR A 54 6.00 1.22 -5.00
CA TYR A 54 7.45 1.18 -5.06
C TYR A 54 8.03 2.29 -5.94
N GLU A 55 7.31 2.75 -6.96
CA GLU A 55 7.72 3.93 -7.73
C GLU A 55 7.74 5.18 -6.83
N PHE A 56 6.73 5.33 -5.99
CA PHE A 56 6.66 6.44 -5.04
C PHE A 56 7.80 6.40 -4.03
N LEU A 57 8.08 5.24 -3.46
CA LEU A 57 9.20 5.05 -2.53
C LEU A 57 10.55 5.35 -3.18
N LEU A 58 10.74 4.94 -4.42
CA LEU A 58 11.98 5.22 -5.16
C LEU A 58 12.13 6.71 -5.46
N ASP A 59 11.05 7.36 -5.85
CA ASP A 59 11.06 8.78 -6.23
C ASP A 59 11.18 9.70 -5.01
N ARG A 60 10.40 9.45 -3.99
CA ARG A 60 10.26 10.36 -2.83
C ARG A 60 11.01 9.92 -1.58
N LYS A 61 11.40 8.66 -1.48
CA LYS A 61 11.99 8.05 -0.27
C LYS A 61 11.14 8.29 0.97
N ALA A 62 9.82 8.30 0.76
CA ALA A 62 8.81 8.59 1.75
C ALA A 62 7.53 7.89 1.34
N PHE A 63 6.56 7.82 2.23
CA PHE A 63 5.22 7.33 1.90
C PHE A 63 4.18 8.24 2.54
N ASP A 64 4.26 9.52 2.16
CA ASP A 64 3.40 10.59 2.66
C ASP A 64 2.19 10.86 1.77
N VAL A 65 1.85 9.90 0.92
CA VAL A 65 0.68 9.99 0.06
C VAL A 65 -0.59 10.16 0.90
N GLN A 66 -1.43 11.10 0.52
CA GLN A 66 -2.66 11.41 1.24
C GLN A 66 -3.83 10.64 0.63
N ALA A 67 -4.09 9.45 1.17
CA ALA A 67 -5.17 8.59 0.71
C ALA A 67 -6.24 8.38 1.79
N GLN A 68 -5.98 8.81 3.01
CA GLN A 68 -6.91 8.67 4.12
C GLN A 68 -7.37 10.06 4.59
N TYR A 69 -8.65 10.17 4.87
CA TYR A 69 -9.28 11.42 5.30
C TYR A 69 -10.14 11.17 6.52
N GLU A 70 -10.26 12.19 7.36
CA GLU A 70 -11.21 12.20 8.44
C GLU A 70 -12.24 13.29 8.21
N GLU A 71 -13.42 13.12 8.77
CA GLU A 71 -14.55 14.00 8.59
C GLU A 71 -14.88 14.69 9.92
N ASP A 72 -15.12 16.01 9.87
CA ASP A 72 -15.54 16.75 11.05
C ASP A 72 -17.07 16.67 11.24
N GLU A 73 -17.58 17.34 12.30
CA GLU A 73 -19.03 17.35 12.60
C GLU A 73 -19.86 18.00 11.51
N GLU A 74 -19.26 18.87 10.69
CA GLU A 74 -19.94 19.59 9.62
C GLU A 74 -19.86 18.87 8.27
N GLY A 75 -19.21 17.71 8.24
CA GLY A 75 -19.04 16.93 7.02
C GLY A 75 -17.86 17.36 6.15
N ASN A 76 -17.00 18.23 6.65
CA ASN A 76 -15.77 18.61 5.93
C ASN A 76 -14.72 17.52 6.07
N GLU A 77 -14.07 17.16 4.96
CA GLU A 77 -13.03 16.18 4.94
C GLU A 77 -11.64 16.81 5.04
N TYR A 78 -10.80 16.27 5.87
CA TYR A 78 -9.41 16.70 6.04
C TYR A 78 -8.48 15.50 5.86
N PRO A 79 -7.30 15.71 5.25
CA PRO A 79 -6.30 14.64 5.19
C PRO A 79 -5.94 14.17 6.60
N LEU A 80 -5.92 12.86 6.80
CA LEU A 80 -5.49 12.29 8.06
C LEU A 80 -3.98 12.43 8.18
N GLU A 81 -3.52 13.03 9.29
CA GLU A 81 -2.09 13.12 9.57
C GLU A 81 -1.61 11.77 10.13
N ILE A 82 -0.76 11.12 9.37
CA ILE A 82 -0.28 9.77 9.69
C ILE A 82 1.18 9.68 9.26
N GLU A 83 2.01 9.05 10.08
CA GLU A 83 3.41 8.86 9.73
C GLU A 83 3.56 7.91 8.55
N ASP A 84 4.62 8.09 7.77
CA ASP A 84 4.87 7.33 6.54
C ASP A 84 4.84 5.82 6.77
N GLN A 85 5.49 5.36 7.83
CA GLN A 85 5.52 3.94 8.15
C GLN A 85 4.12 3.39 8.45
N GLU A 86 3.34 4.11 9.24
CA GLU A 86 1.97 3.71 9.56
C GLU A 86 1.09 3.73 8.33
N ASN A 87 1.26 4.73 7.48
CA ASN A 87 0.52 4.86 6.23
C ASN A 87 0.80 3.66 5.32
N PHE A 88 2.06 3.30 5.18
CA PHE A 88 2.44 2.16 4.36
C PHE A 88 1.96 0.83 4.95
N LEU A 89 2.08 0.65 6.27
CA LEU A 89 1.57 -0.54 6.95
C LEU A 89 0.06 -0.68 6.79
N TYR A 90 -0.67 0.43 6.84
CA TYR A 90 -2.11 0.41 6.62
C TYR A 90 -2.45 -0.15 5.23
N LEU A 91 -1.76 0.33 4.19
CA LEU A 91 -1.95 -0.20 2.85
C LEU A 91 -1.63 -1.69 2.78
N LEU A 92 -0.51 -2.12 3.34
CA LEU A 92 -0.13 -3.53 3.35
C LEU A 92 -1.18 -4.40 4.04
N ASN A 93 -1.76 -3.90 5.14
CA ASN A 93 -2.82 -4.63 5.84
C ASN A 93 -4.10 -4.73 5.02
N LEU A 94 -4.43 -3.72 4.21
CA LEU A 94 -5.54 -3.81 3.27
C LEU A 94 -5.32 -4.94 2.25
N LEU A 95 -4.08 -5.11 1.81
CA LEU A 95 -3.73 -6.14 0.81
C LEU A 95 -3.91 -7.56 1.35
N LYS A 96 -3.83 -7.77 2.66
CA LYS A 96 -4.06 -9.10 3.26
C LYS A 96 -5.45 -9.63 2.93
N ASN A 97 -6.45 -8.75 2.87
CA ASN A 97 -7.82 -9.10 2.53
C ASN A 97 -8.28 -8.22 1.35
N ALA A 98 -7.47 -8.19 0.29
CA ALA A 98 -7.70 -7.31 -0.86
C ALA A 98 -8.99 -7.61 -1.60
N GLU A 99 -9.53 -8.81 -1.50
CA GLU A 99 -10.79 -9.23 -2.10
C GLU A 99 -12.02 -8.73 -1.34
N HIS A 100 -11.85 -8.27 -0.10
CA HIS A 100 -12.94 -7.72 0.69
C HIS A 100 -13.40 -6.38 0.12
N LYS A 101 -14.70 -6.20 -0.02
CA LYS A 101 -15.30 -5.06 -0.72
C LYS A 101 -14.84 -3.70 -0.16
N ILE A 102 -14.86 -3.54 1.15
CA ILE A 102 -14.46 -2.27 1.79
C ILE A 102 -12.96 -2.03 1.58
N ASN A 103 -12.15 -3.06 1.75
CA ASN A 103 -10.71 -2.95 1.55
C ASN A 103 -10.38 -2.59 0.10
N ARG A 104 -11.11 -3.14 -0.86
CA ARG A 104 -10.89 -2.80 -2.28
C ARG A 104 -11.15 -1.32 -2.55
N GLU A 105 -12.16 -0.73 -1.93
CA GLU A 105 -12.43 0.70 -2.08
C GLU A 105 -11.28 1.55 -1.52
N GLU A 106 -10.75 1.19 -0.37
CA GLU A 106 -9.61 1.89 0.22
C GLU A 106 -8.33 1.70 -0.60
N ILE A 107 -8.12 0.51 -1.17
CA ILE A 107 -6.99 0.26 -2.07
C ILE A 107 -7.10 1.15 -3.32
N LYS A 108 -8.30 1.33 -3.85
CA LYS A 108 -8.55 2.25 -4.97
C LYS A 108 -8.22 3.68 -4.61
N ASP A 109 -8.50 4.10 -3.37
CA ASP A 109 -8.15 5.44 -2.90
C ASP A 109 -6.63 5.63 -2.91
N TYR A 110 -5.86 4.65 -2.45
CA TYR A 110 -4.40 4.67 -2.52
C TYR A 110 -3.92 4.73 -3.97
N ARG A 111 -4.48 3.89 -4.83
CA ARG A 111 -4.12 3.92 -6.25
C ARG A 111 -4.32 5.30 -6.86
N THR A 112 -5.47 5.91 -6.59
CA THR A 112 -5.82 7.23 -7.12
C THR A 112 -4.86 8.30 -6.59
N ALA A 113 -4.63 8.32 -5.29
CA ALA A 113 -3.75 9.29 -4.65
C ALA A 113 -2.30 9.16 -5.14
N LEU A 114 -1.77 7.94 -5.19
CA LEU A 114 -0.43 7.67 -5.69
C LEU A 114 -0.27 8.12 -7.14
N LYS A 115 -1.26 7.79 -7.97
CA LYS A 115 -1.24 8.16 -9.37
C LYS A 115 -1.24 9.68 -9.57
N GLN A 116 -2.05 10.39 -8.80
CA GLN A 116 -2.12 11.85 -8.86
C GLN A 116 -0.79 12.50 -8.46
N GLU A 117 -0.10 11.97 -7.48
CA GLU A 117 1.17 12.55 -7.02
C GLU A 117 2.36 12.16 -7.90
N LEU A 118 2.31 11.02 -8.58
CA LEU A 118 3.38 10.57 -9.48
C LEU A 118 3.24 11.13 -10.90
N TYR A 119 2.03 11.34 -11.32
CA TYR A 119 1.69 11.76 -12.68
C TYR A 119 0.72 12.93 -12.65
#